data_fa61b4387e799e419868047d9e389ea2
#
_entry.id   fa61b4387e799e419868047d9e389ea2
#
_cell.length_a   1.000
_cell.length_b   1.000
_cell.length_c   1.000
_cell.angle_alpha   90.00
_cell.angle_beta   90.00
_cell.angle_gamma   90.00
#
_symmetry.space_group_name_H-M   'P 1'
#
loop_
_entity.id
_entity.type
_entity.pdbx_description
1 polymer ?
#
loop_
_entity_poly.entity_id
_entity_poly.type
_entity_poly.pdbx_seq_one_letter_code
_entity_poly.pdbx_strand_id
1 'polypeptide(L)'
;MLQGWQTRAPELAAGFSVMTIIFYAFDYLLYPAVIYWLGLVVGGLVMAGLSFLTCWVMLLFYDHSGRDWLGIEAAKQVREYVGYSHWRRGLAWALQRGDAVACVVLSIYFDPFITTAYMRHGAFNGMSRRDWRNFWASWFIGNAYWTFLCFGGVKGLQWVWHWLKG
;
A
#
# COMPACT_ATOMS: atom_id res chain seq x y z
N MET A 1 -24.63 18.90 -4.33
CA MET A 1 -23.60 17.90 -4.03
C MET A 1 -22.30 18.05 -4.85
N LEU A 2 -22.31 18.60 -6.06
CA LEU A 2 -21.10 18.70 -6.91
C LEU A 2 -20.12 19.84 -6.53
N GLN A 3 -20.56 20.89 -5.85
CA GLN A 3 -19.70 22.02 -5.47
C GLN A 3 -18.65 21.71 -4.38
N GLY A 4 -18.88 20.70 -3.54
CA GLY A 4 -17.91 20.30 -2.50
C GLY A 4 -16.70 19.53 -3.03
N TRP A 5 -16.75 18.97 -4.24
CA TRP A 5 -15.65 18.23 -4.86
C TRP A 5 -14.61 19.15 -5.52
N GLN A 6 -15.06 20.27 -6.09
CA GLN A 6 -14.16 21.22 -6.78
C GLN A 6 -13.21 21.94 -5.80
N THR A 7 -13.65 22.20 -4.58
CA THR A 7 -12.81 22.84 -3.54
C THR A 7 -11.81 21.87 -2.89
N ARG A 8 -12.05 20.55 -2.91
CA ARG A 8 -11.17 19.53 -2.32
C ARG A 8 -10.23 18.88 -3.33
N ALA A 9 -10.46 19.08 -4.62
CA ALA A 9 -9.64 18.48 -5.68
C ALA A 9 -8.13 18.76 -5.54
N PRO A 10 -7.67 19.99 -5.25
CA PRO A 10 -6.24 20.25 -5.09
C PRO A 10 -5.64 19.58 -3.85
N GLU A 11 -6.37 19.52 -2.73
CA GLU A 11 -5.89 18.84 -1.51
C GLU A 11 -5.75 17.32 -1.73
N LEU A 12 -6.73 16.71 -2.39
CA LEU A 12 -6.70 15.28 -2.75
C LEU A 12 -5.58 14.99 -3.74
N ALA A 13 -5.40 15.85 -4.75
CA ALA A 13 -4.33 15.69 -5.73
C ALA A 13 -2.95 15.80 -5.07
N ALA A 14 -2.75 16.78 -4.18
CA ALA A 14 -1.50 16.96 -3.45
C ALA A 14 -1.23 15.76 -2.52
N GLY A 15 -2.21 15.35 -1.72
CA GLY A 15 -2.09 14.19 -0.83
C GLY A 15 -1.75 12.91 -1.58
N PHE A 16 -2.47 12.62 -2.66
CA PHE A 16 -2.23 11.46 -3.51
C PHE A 16 -0.86 11.51 -4.17
N SER A 17 -0.41 12.67 -4.67
CA SER A 17 0.90 12.83 -5.29
C SER A 17 2.03 12.59 -4.31
N VAL A 18 1.97 13.18 -3.11
CA VAL A 18 2.97 12.98 -2.06
C VAL A 18 3.05 11.52 -1.66
N MET A 19 1.91 10.85 -1.43
CA MET A 19 1.88 9.43 -1.09
C MET A 19 2.46 8.56 -2.22
N THR A 20 2.11 8.85 -3.46
CA THR A 20 2.63 8.14 -4.62
C THR A 20 4.15 8.24 -4.69
N ILE A 21 4.72 9.43 -4.48
CA ILE A 21 6.17 9.64 -4.47
C ILE A 21 6.82 8.83 -3.33
N ILE A 22 6.26 8.88 -2.12
CA ILE A 22 6.77 8.13 -0.98
C ILE A 22 6.76 6.63 -1.27
N PHE A 23 5.67 6.07 -1.82
CA PHE A 23 5.57 4.65 -2.14
C PHE A 23 6.56 4.24 -3.23
N TYR A 24 6.65 4.99 -4.32
CA TYR A 24 7.62 4.68 -5.37
C TYR A 24 9.07 4.74 -4.85
N ALA A 25 9.41 5.73 -4.05
CA ALA A 25 10.73 5.82 -3.46
C ALA A 25 11.00 4.65 -2.49
N PHE A 26 10.00 4.25 -1.69
CA PHE A 26 10.12 3.15 -0.74
C PHE A 26 10.25 1.80 -1.45
N ASP A 27 9.36 1.50 -2.40
CA ASP A 27 9.26 0.18 -3.03
C ASP A 27 10.32 -0.04 -4.11
N TYR A 28 10.62 0.98 -4.92
CA TYR A 28 11.50 0.83 -6.09
C TYR A 28 12.93 1.33 -5.88
N LEU A 29 13.19 2.15 -4.88
CA LEU A 29 14.55 2.62 -4.57
C LEU A 29 15.06 2.02 -3.26
N LEU A 30 14.33 2.20 -2.16
CA LEU A 30 14.80 1.82 -0.84
C LEU A 30 14.81 0.29 -0.66
N TYR A 31 13.75 -0.38 -1.04
CA TYR A 31 13.63 -1.83 -0.90
C TYR A 31 14.72 -2.60 -1.66
N PRO A 32 14.93 -2.39 -2.99
CA PRO A 32 16.01 -3.04 -3.71
C PRO A 32 17.39 -2.70 -3.18
N ALA A 33 17.64 -1.44 -2.80
CA ALA A 33 18.91 -1.01 -2.24
C ALA A 33 19.22 -1.73 -0.92
N VAL A 34 18.28 -1.75 0.02
CA VAL A 34 18.47 -2.40 1.32
C VAL A 34 18.65 -3.92 1.17
N ILE A 35 17.86 -4.58 0.30
CA ILE A 35 18.02 -6.01 0.01
C ILE A 35 19.36 -6.30 -0.65
N TYR A 36 19.81 -5.43 -1.57
CA TYR A 36 21.12 -5.57 -2.21
C TYR A 36 22.27 -5.52 -1.20
N TRP A 37 22.24 -4.55 -0.27
CA TRP A 37 23.34 -4.31 0.70
C TRP A 37 23.32 -5.28 1.89
N LEU A 38 22.14 -5.58 2.43
CA LEU A 38 21.97 -6.35 3.66
C LEU A 38 21.53 -7.81 3.44
N GLY A 39 21.23 -8.17 2.19
CA GLY A 39 20.72 -9.49 1.84
C GLY A 39 19.26 -9.72 2.24
N LEU A 40 18.75 -10.91 1.93
CA LEU A 40 17.34 -11.24 2.05
C LEU A 40 16.81 -11.13 3.49
N VAL A 41 17.51 -11.73 4.45
CA VAL A 41 16.98 -11.85 5.82
C VAL A 41 17.10 -10.53 6.57
N VAL A 42 18.31 -9.96 6.63
CA VAL A 42 18.54 -8.71 7.37
C VAL A 42 17.85 -7.55 6.67
N GLY A 43 17.97 -7.46 5.35
CA GLY A 43 17.30 -6.44 4.55
C GLY A 43 15.79 -6.52 4.67
N GLY A 44 15.20 -7.73 4.60
CA GLY A 44 13.77 -7.92 4.78
C GLY A 44 13.28 -7.49 6.17
N LEU A 45 14.02 -7.81 7.24
CA LEU A 45 13.68 -7.38 8.60
C LEU A 45 13.76 -5.85 8.77
N VAL A 46 14.81 -5.23 8.22
CA VAL A 46 14.95 -3.75 8.25
C VAL A 46 13.80 -3.09 7.50
N MET A 47 13.48 -3.57 6.30
CA MET A 47 12.37 -3.01 5.51
C MET A 47 11.02 -3.24 6.18
N ALA A 48 10.80 -4.41 6.79
CA ALA A 48 9.60 -4.69 7.56
C ALA A 48 9.44 -3.72 8.74
N GLY A 49 10.52 -3.44 9.47
CA GLY A 49 10.52 -2.44 10.56
C GLY A 49 10.21 -1.02 10.07
N LEU A 50 10.85 -0.60 8.97
CA LEU A 50 10.61 0.72 8.36
C LEU A 50 9.17 0.83 7.83
N SER A 51 8.67 -0.19 7.15
CA SER A 51 7.29 -0.27 6.67
C SER A 51 6.29 -0.16 7.83
N PHE A 52 6.54 -0.88 8.92
CA PHE A 52 5.69 -0.78 10.12
C PHE A 52 5.63 0.64 10.66
N LEU A 53 6.79 1.27 10.88
CA LEU A 53 6.85 2.63 11.42
C LEU A 53 6.16 3.64 10.51
N THR A 54 6.44 3.58 9.21
CA THR A 54 5.84 4.49 8.22
C THR A 54 4.33 4.36 8.20
N CYS A 55 3.81 3.12 8.08
CA CYS A 55 2.37 2.87 8.03
C CYS A 55 1.68 3.22 9.34
N TRP A 56 2.33 2.97 10.47
CA TRP A 56 1.83 3.35 11.80
C TRP A 56 1.70 4.86 11.96
N VAL A 57 2.76 5.61 11.62
CA VAL A 57 2.75 7.08 11.67
C VAL A 57 1.68 7.65 10.73
N MET A 58 1.54 7.08 9.53
CA MET A 58 0.51 7.49 8.58
C MET A 58 -0.90 7.24 9.10
N LEU A 59 -1.16 6.10 9.75
CA LEU A 59 -2.46 5.82 10.39
C LEU A 59 -2.77 6.81 11.51
N LEU A 60 -1.78 7.11 12.37
CA LEU A 60 -1.95 8.10 13.42
C LEU A 60 -2.23 9.50 12.85
N PHE A 61 -1.50 9.89 11.81
CA PHE A 61 -1.70 11.17 11.15
C PHE A 61 -3.08 11.25 10.47
N TYR A 62 -3.49 10.18 9.80
CA TYR A 62 -4.80 10.09 9.16
C TYR A 62 -5.94 10.23 10.17
N ASP A 63 -5.84 9.50 11.29
CA ASP A 63 -6.83 9.56 12.37
C ASP A 63 -6.84 10.94 13.06
N HIS A 64 -5.67 11.52 13.32
CA HIS A 64 -5.57 12.84 13.95
C HIS A 64 -6.06 13.97 13.05
N SER A 65 -5.83 13.88 11.74
CA SER A 65 -6.26 14.91 10.78
C SER A 65 -7.78 15.02 10.67
N GLY A 66 -8.51 13.92 10.91
CA GLY A 66 -9.96 13.85 10.76
C GLY A 66 -10.47 14.20 9.37
N ARG A 67 -9.59 14.17 8.35
CA ARG A 67 -9.90 14.55 6.96
C ARG A 67 -9.50 13.44 6.01
N ASP A 68 -10.38 13.15 5.06
CA ASP A 68 -10.09 12.21 3.96
C ASP A 68 -9.29 12.88 2.85
N TRP A 69 -8.01 13.20 3.15
CA TRP A 69 -7.10 13.85 2.20
C TRP A 69 -6.55 12.91 1.12
N LEU A 70 -6.78 11.60 1.26
CA LEU A 70 -6.45 10.58 0.25
C LEU A 70 -7.66 10.11 -0.57
N GLY A 71 -8.88 10.52 -0.19
CA GLY A 71 -10.09 10.05 -0.85
C GLY A 71 -10.40 8.57 -0.58
N ILE A 72 -9.87 7.98 0.50
CA ILE A 72 -10.11 6.58 0.86
C ILE A 72 -11.60 6.35 1.19
N GLU A 73 -12.19 7.27 1.93
CA GLU A 73 -13.62 7.20 2.28
C GLU A 73 -14.50 7.39 1.03
N ALA A 74 -14.08 8.28 0.13
CA ALA A 74 -14.74 8.42 -1.17
C ALA A 74 -14.59 7.15 -2.02
N ALA A 75 -13.42 6.51 -2.02
CA ALA A 75 -13.19 5.24 -2.72
C ALA A 75 -14.04 4.10 -2.16
N LYS A 76 -14.30 4.06 -0.84
CA LYS A 76 -15.24 3.11 -0.24
C LYS A 76 -16.66 3.27 -0.79
N GLN A 77 -17.10 4.52 -0.99
CA GLN A 77 -18.43 4.81 -1.56
C GLN A 77 -18.53 4.43 -3.04
N VAL A 78 -17.41 4.53 -3.79
CA VAL A 78 -17.33 4.16 -5.22
C VAL A 78 -17.26 2.65 -5.43
N ARG A 79 -17.21 1.84 -4.39
CA ARG A 79 -17.24 0.36 -4.46
C ARG A 79 -18.46 -0.15 -5.26
N GLU A 80 -19.52 0.64 -5.38
CA GLU A 80 -20.72 0.34 -6.18
C GLU A 80 -20.60 0.72 -7.67
N TYR A 81 -19.59 1.52 -8.06
CA TYR A 81 -19.41 1.99 -9.43
C TYR A 81 -18.33 1.20 -10.18
N VAL A 82 -18.75 0.27 -11.01
CA VAL A 82 -17.87 -0.52 -11.90
C VAL A 82 -17.33 0.36 -13.04
N GLY A 83 -16.09 0.78 -12.95
CA GLY A 83 -15.43 1.55 -14.01
C GLY A 83 -15.04 0.72 -15.25
N TYR A 84 -14.91 1.36 -16.41
CA TYR A 84 -14.70 0.77 -17.74
C TYR A 84 -13.31 0.16 -18.02
N SER A 85 -12.34 0.22 -17.10
CA SER A 85 -10.98 -0.31 -17.32
C SER A 85 -10.86 -1.77 -16.87
N HIS A 86 -10.20 -2.64 -17.67
CA HIS A 86 -9.97 -4.06 -17.35
C HIS A 86 -9.26 -4.27 -16.01
N TRP A 87 -8.29 -3.41 -15.68
CA TRP A 87 -7.58 -3.40 -14.40
C TRP A 87 -8.52 -3.10 -13.21
N ARG A 88 -9.39 -2.10 -13.37
CA ARG A 88 -10.38 -1.74 -12.35
C ARG A 88 -11.42 -2.83 -12.14
N ARG A 89 -11.76 -3.60 -13.20
CA ARG A 89 -12.64 -4.77 -13.08
C ARG A 89 -12.03 -5.86 -12.22
N GLY A 90 -10.75 -6.16 -12.38
CA GLY A 90 -10.04 -7.15 -11.56
C GLY A 90 -10.02 -6.75 -10.07
N LEU A 91 -9.70 -5.49 -9.79
CA LEU A 91 -9.72 -4.96 -8.43
C LEU A 91 -11.14 -4.95 -7.84
N ALA A 92 -12.13 -4.46 -8.57
CA ALA A 92 -13.53 -4.45 -8.14
C ALA A 92 -14.05 -5.88 -7.88
N TRP A 93 -13.72 -6.84 -8.76
CA TRP A 93 -14.06 -8.24 -8.59
C TRP A 93 -13.41 -8.84 -7.31
N ALA A 94 -12.15 -8.53 -7.04
CA ALA A 94 -11.47 -8.97 -5.83
C ALA A 94 -12.09 -8.37 -4.57
N LEU A 95 -12.44 -7.07 -4.60
CA LEU A 95 -13.10 -6.37 -3.50
C LEU A 95 -14.53 -6.86 -3.21
N GLN A 96 -15.20 -7.44 -4.22
CA GLN A 96 -16.54 -8.01 -4.07
C GLN A 96 -16.54 -9.45 -3.55
N ARG A 97 -15.42 -10.19 -3.67
CA ARG A 97 -15.33 -11.62 -3.25
C ARG A 97 -15.18 -11.84 -1.74
N GLY A 98 -15.08 -10.79 -0.96
CA GLY A 98 -14.99 -10.86 0.50
C GLY A 98 -13.74 -10.18 1.06
N ASP A 99 -13.80 -9.89 2.33
CA ASP A 99 -12.79 -9.10 3.04
C ASP A 99 -11.38 -9.72 2.98
N ALA A 100 -11.27 -11.05 2.98
CA ALA A 100 -9.98 -11.74 2.93
C ALA A 100 -9.28 -11.55 1.57
N VAL A 101 -10.01 -11.72 0.46
CA VAL A 101 -9.46 -11.52 -0.89
C VAL A 101 -9.12 -10.05 -1.11
N ALA A 102 -9.99 -9.14 -0.67
CA ALA A 102 -9.73 -7.71 -0.71
C ALA A 102 -8.45 -7.35 0.06
N CYS A 103 -8.26 -7.90 1.27
CA CYS A 103 -7.08 -7.68 2.08
C CYS A 103 -5.80 -8.11 1.34
N VAL A 104 -5.76 -9.32 0.79
CA VAL A 104 -4.60 -9.85 0.06
C VAL A 104 -4.28 -8.96 -1.16
N VAL A 105 -5.28 -8.65 -1.98
CA VAL A 105 -5.08 -7.85 -3.20
C VAL A 105 -4.61 -6.44 -2.86
N LEU A 106 -5.25 -5.79 -1.89
CA LEU A 106 -4.84 -4.46 -1.46
C LEU A 106 -3.45 -4.45 -0.84
N SER A 107 -3.06 -5.52 -0.12
CA SER A 107 -1.73 -5.65 0.49
C SER A 107 -0.59 -5.79 -0.52
N ILE A 108 -0.87 -6.34 -1.70
CA ILE A 108 0.12 -6.49 -2.78
C ILE A 108 0.26 -5.19 -3.60
N TYR A 109 -0.85 -4.50 -3.85
CA TYR A 109 -0.88 -3.31 -4.70
C TYR A 109 -0.76 -1.99 -3.96
N PHE A 110 -1.07 -2.00 -2.69
CA PHE A 110 -0.98 -0.84 -1.80
C PHE A 110 -0.20 -1.25 -0.55
N ASP A 111 -0.07 -0.33 0.37
CA ASP A 111 0.59 -0.57 1.64
C ASP A 111 -0.39 -0.98 2.76
N PRO A 112 0.13 -1.41 3.92
CA PRO A 112 -0.68 -1.74 5.08
C PRO A 112 -1.54 -0.59 5.60
N PHE A 113 -1.09 0.67 5.42
CA PHE A 113 -1.85 1.85 5.81
C PHE A 113 -3.13 1.99 4.98
N ILE A 114 -3.02 2.02 3.64
CA ILE A 114 -4.17 2.15 2.73
C ILE A 114 -5.10 0.95 2.87
N THR A 115 -4.54 -0.27 2.92
CA THR A 115 -5.34 -1.49 3.10
C THR A 115 -6.17 -1.43 4.37
N THR A 116 -5.55 -1.06 5.49
CA THR A 116 -6.24 -0.97 6.78
C THR A 116 -7.28 0.14 6.79
N ALA A 117 -6.93 1.34 6.32
CA ALA A 117 -7.85 2.47 6.25
C ALA A 117 -9.06 2.17 5.34
N TYR A 118 -8.84 1.47 4.21
CA TYR A 118 -9.91 1.04 3.32
C TYR A 118 -10.84 0.00 3.95
N MET A 119 -10.28 -0.99 4.66
CA MET A 119 -11.06 -2.09 5.26
C MET A 119 -11.71 -1.74 6.60
N ARG A 120 -11.36 -0.58 7.17
CA ARG A 120 -11.91 -0.10 8.43
C ARG A 120 -13.39 0.24 8.29
N HIS A 121 -14.20 -0.15 9.28
CA HIS A 121 -15.57 0.31 9.43
C HIS A 121 -15.59 1.64 10.18
N GLY A 122 -16.00 2.69 9.50
CA GLY A 122 -15.96 4.06 10.01
C GLY A 122 -14.61 4.75 9.79
N ALA A 123 -14.66 6.08 9.72
CA ALA A 123 -13.49 6.93 9.52
C ALA A 123 -13.02 7.50 10.87
N PHE A 124 -11.71 7.64 11.03
CA PHE A 124 -11.05 8.42 12.10
C PHE A 124 -11.39 8.00 13.56
N ASN A 125 -11.83 6.76 13.78
CA ASN A 125 -12.25 6.27 15.12
C ASN A 125 -11.16 5.50 15.86
N GLY A 126 -9.88 5.63 15.43
CA GLY A 126 -8.79 4.82 15.96
C GLY A 126 -8.83 3.36 15.49
N MET A 127 -7.94 2.53 16.02
CA MET A 127 -7.75 1.14 15.59
C MET A 127 -8.54 0.16 16.45
N SER A 128 -9.54 -0.50 15.89
CA SER A 128 -10.22 -1.63 16.50
C SER A 128 -9.35 -2.92 16.46
N ARG A 129 -9.75 -3.96 17.22
CA ARG A 129 -9.07 -5.27 17.15
C ARG A 129 -9.09 -5.89 15.75
N ARG A 130 -10.16 -5.65 14.98
CA ARG A 130 -10.29 -6.09 13.61
C ARG A 130 -9.32 -5.35 12.70
N ASP A 131 -9.19 -4.03 12.88
CA ASP A 131 -8.29 -3.20 12.08
C ASP A 131 -6.83 -3.58 12.33
N TRP A 132 -6.46 -3.84 13.58
CA TRP A 132 -5.16 -4.38 13.93
C TRP A 132 -4.86 -5.73 13.24
N ARG A 133 -5.83 -6.63 13.19
CA ARG A 133 -5.68 -7.90 12.49
C ARG A 133 -5.44 -7.70 10.98
N ASN A 134 -6.23 -6.81 10.38
CA ASN A 134 -6.08 -6.47 8.95
C ASN A 134 -4.73 -5.79 8.68
N PHE A 135 -4.29 -4.90 9.58
CA PHE A 135 -2.99 -4.25 9.51
C PHE A 135 -1.84 -5.26 9.53
N TRP A 136 -1.84 -6.16 10.51
CA TRP A 136 -0.80 -7.18 10.63
C TRP A 136 -0.80 -8.15 9.43
N ALA A 137 -1.97 -8.57 8.98
CA ALA A 137 -2.10 -9.43 7.80
C ALA A 137 -1.54 -8.74 6.55
N SER A 138 -1.94 -7.49 6.30
CA SER A 138 -1.47 -6.69 5.19
C SER A 138 0.03 -6.42 5.28
N TRP A 139 0.52 -6.05 6.46
CA TRP A 139 1.94 -5.79 6.70
C TRP A 139 2.80 -7.03 6.40
N PHE A 140 2.37 -8.20 6.85
CA PHE A 140 3.09 -9.45 6.60
C PHE A 140 3.07 -9.83 5.11
N ILE A 141 1.91 -9.79 4.48
CA ILE A 141 1.74 -10.15 3.05
C ILE A 141 2.55 -9.19 2.17
N GLY A 142 2.42 -7.88 2.38
CA GLY A 142 3.10 -6.88 1.58
C GLY A 142 4.62 -6.96 1.71
N ASN A 143 5.15 -7.04 2.95
CA ASN A 143 6.59 -7.15 3.16
C ASN A 143 7.17 -8.46 2.65
N ALA A 144 6.48 -9.60 2.81
CA ALA A 144 6.92 -10.87 2.24
C ALA A 144 6.97 -10.77 0.71
N TYR A 145 5.90 -10.29 0.07
CA TYR A 145 5.84 -10.12 -1.37
C TYR A 145 7.00 -9.25 -1.90
N TRP A 146 7.19 -8.05 -1.37
CA TRP A 146 8.23 -7.12 -1.82
C TRP A 146 9.64 -7.65 -1.54
N THR A 147 9.87 -8.28 -0.39
CA THR A 147 11.16 -8.87 -0.05
C THR A 147 11.56 -9.96 -1.06
N PHE A 148 10.65 -10.88 -1.38
CA PHE A 148 10.93 -11.94 -2.36
C PHE A 148 11.04 -11.39 -3.78
N LEU A 149 10.21 -10.43 -4.15
CA LEU A 149 10.27 -9.79 -5.47
C LEU A 149 11.60 -9.06 -5.69
N CYS A 150 12.03 -8.25 -4.72
CA CYS A 150 13.29 -7.53 -4.81
C CYS A 150 14.50 -8.46 -4.80
N PHE A 151 14.49 -9.49 -3.94
CA PHE A 151 15.57 -10.47 -3.90
C PHE A 151 15.67 -11.23 -5.24
N GLY A 152 14.56 -11.69 -5.79
CA GLY A 152 14.52 -12.36 -7.09
C GLY A 152 15.01 -11.45 -8.22
N GLY A 153 14.59 -10.17 -8.22
CA GLY A 153 15.05 -9.16 -9.17
C GLY A 153 16.55 -8.90 -9.09
N VAL A 154 17.08 -8.71 -7.88
CA VAL A 154 18.53 -8.51 -7.66
C VAL A 154 19.34 -9.73 -8.14
N LYS A 155 18.90 -10.94 -7.79
CA LYS A 155 19.56 -12.17 -8.23
C LYS A 155 19.49 -12.35 -9.75
N GLY A 156 18.35 -12.06 -10.36
CA GLY A 156 18.18 -12.11 -11.82
C GLY A 156 19.14 -11.14 -12.52
N LEU A 157 19.25 -9.90 -12.05
CA LEU A 157 20.19 -8.92 -12.59
C LEU A 157 21.65 -9.36 -12.45
N GLN A 158 22.02 -9.92 -11.29
CA GLN A 158 23.36 -10.46 -11.07
C GLN A 158 23.67 -11.62 -12.03
N TRP A 159 22.71 -12.52 -12.25
CA TRP A 159 22.85 -13.63 -13.20
C TRP A 159 23.05 -13.14 -14.64
N VAL A 160 22.23 -12.21 -15.13
CA VAL A 160 22.36 -11.59 -16.45
C VAL A 160 23.71 -10.89 -16.60
N TRP A 161 24.16 -10.16 -15.57
CA TRP A 161 25.46 -9.49 -15.57
C TRP A 161 26.63 -10.46 -15.69
N HIS A 162 26.58 -11.59 -14.97
CA HIS A 162 27.60 -12.63 -15.10
C HIS A 162 27.60 -13.27 -16.50
N TRP A 163 26.43 -13.49 -17.06
CA TRP A 163 26.30 -14.06 -18.41
C TRP A 163 26.83 -13.12 -19.50
N LEU A 164 26.68 -11.83 -19.34
CA LEU A 164 27.21 -10.82 -20.30
C LEU A 164 28.73 -10.62 -20.20
N LYS A 165 29.34 -10.96 -19.07
CA LYS A 165 30.78 -10.82 -18.84
C LYS A 165 31.60 -12.08 -19.15
N GLY A 166 30.97 -13.25 -19.21
CA GLY A 166 31.61 -14.54 -19.49
C GLY A 166 31.57 -14.89 -20.93
#